data_72b6c833009c4acf7eab95f551ed618e
#
_entry.id   72b6c833009c4acf7eab95f551ed618e
#
_cell.length_a   1.000
_cell.length_b   1.000
_cell.length_c   1.000
_cell.angle_alpha   90.00
_cell.angle_beta   90.00
_cell.angle_gamma   90.00
#
_symmetry.space_group_name_H-M   'P 1'
#
loop_
_entity.id
_entity.type
_entity.pdbx_description
1 polymer ?
#
loop_
_entity_poly.entity_id
_entity_poly.type
_entity_poly.pdbx_seq_one_letter_code
_entity_poly.pdbx_strand_id
1 'polypeptide(L)'
;MFIGAKPLLYILSTIAVVSGIVVLRSSPKPPVSAIKPPASAPASVVYTHGSASPDGIGKFFHGREISQVMGHPAIGWLERDEREREEAPTKAINALQLAPDAVIADIGAGSGYYAFRISPKIPRGQVIAVDIQPEMLDFLKTRAAELGITNVVPHLGKIDSVALPPASLDAALMVDAYHEFSHPGEMLASLHRALKPGGKIYLLEFRGEDPRVPIKPLHKMTEAQARLELEAAGFRFVSNRRELPWQHFMVFER
;
A
#
# COMPACT_ATOMS: atom_id res chain seq x y z
N MET A 1 51.85 -65.89 -35.88
CA MET A 1 52.39 -65.70 -37.24
C MET A 1 52.60 -64.18 -37.42
N PHE A 2 53.87 -63.79 -37.54
CA PHE A 2 54.46 -62.49 -37.85
C PHE A 2 53.92 -61.21 -37.18
N ILE A 3 54.53 -60.78 -36.20
CA ILE A 3 55.43 -59.75 -35.67
C ILE A 3 55.83 -58.71 -36.76
N GLY A 4 55.46 -57.47 -36.48
CA GLY A 4 55.93 -56.28 -37.20
C GLY A 4 56.15 -55.10 -36.25
N ALA A 5 57.39 -54.96 -35.82
CA ALA A 5 57.86 -53.81 -35.05
C ALA A 5 58.08 -52.59 -35.94
N LYS A 6 57.75 -51.40 -35.51
CA LYS A 6 58.14 -50.12 -36.12
C LYS A 6 58.95 -49.25 -35.15
N PRO A 7 59.96 -48.54 -35.66
CA PRO A 7 60.94 -47.89 -34.81
C PRO A 7 60.50 -46.52 -34.28
N LEU A 8 61.09 -46.21 -33.13
CA LEU A 8 61.02 -44.96 -32.38
C LEU A 8 61.89 -43.88 -33.04
N LEU A 9 61.29 -42.78 -33.47
CA LEU A 9 61.99 -41.62 -34.01
C LEU A 9 62.02 -40.56 -32.89
N TYR A 10 63.22 -40.26 -32.38
CA TYR A 10 63.51 -39.18 -31.47
C TYR A 10 63.61 -37.85 -32.27
N ILE A 11 62.73 -36.89 -31.92
CA ILE A 11 62.91 -35.50 -32.38
C ILE A 11 63.32 -34.69 -31.21
N LEU A 12 64.49 -34.13 -31.24
CA LEU A 12 64.99 -33.10 -30.32
C LEU A 12 64.37 -31.77 -30.72
N SER A 13 63.55 -31.23 -29.82
CA SER A 13 63.05 -29.86 -29.96
C SER A 13 63.77 -28.92 -28.99
N THR A 14 64.47 -27.98 -29.59
CA THR A 14 65.18 -26.85 -28.95
C THR A 14 64.14 -25.90 -28.34
N ILE A 15 64.20 -25.69 -27.00
CA ILE A 15 63.39 -24.73 -26.29
C ILE A 15 64.04 -23.35 -26.42
N ALA A 16 63.34 -22.44 -27.14
CA ALA A 16 63.70 -21.02 -27.15
C ALA A 16 62.90 -20.36 -25.99
N VAL A 17 63.66 -19.86 -25.01
CA VAL A 17 63.04 -19.04 -23.89
C VAL A 17 62.84 -17.61 -24.42
N VAL A 18 61.62 -17.24 -24.68
CA VAL A 18 61.20 -15.88 -24.95
C VAL A 18 60.74 -15.22 -23.63
N SER A 19 61.57 -14.32 -23.09
CA SER A 19 61.23 -13.48 -21.95
C SER A 19 60.16 -12.46 -22.36
N GLY A 20 58.89 -12.80 -22.15
CA GLY A 20 57.76 -11.87 -22.33
C GLY A 20 57.52 -11.02 -21.07
N ILE A 21 57.72 -9.70 -21.19
CA ILE A 21 57.32 -8.74 -20.15
C ILE A 21 55.76 -8.70 -20.14
N VAL A 22 55.15 -9.22 -19.09
CA VAL A 22 53.72 -9.09 -18.85
C VAL A 22 53.43 -7.71 -18.27
N VAL A 23 52.96 -6.77 -19.09
CA VAL A 23 52.43 -5.50 -18.64
C VAL A 23 51.01 -5.73 -18.11
N LEU A 24 50.87 -5.81 -16.80
CA LEU A 24 49.55 -5.82 -16.13
C LEU A 24 48.88 -4.47 -16.36
N ARG A 25 47.98 -4.39 -17.32
CA ARG A 25 47.02 -3.25 -17.42
C ARG A 25 46.04 -3.36 -16.29
N SER A 26 46.10 -2.44 -15.31
CA SER A 26 45.07 -2.24 -14.30
C SER A 26 43.80 -1.75 -15.00
N SER A 27 42.74 -2.56 -14.93
CA SER A 27 41.41 -2.14 -15.39
C SER A 27 40.91 -0.97 -14.53
N PRO A 28 40.32 0.08 -15.13
CA PRO A 28 39.77 1.18 -14.35
C PRO A 28 38.63 0.66 -13.45
N LYS A 29 38.71 1.02 -12.17
CA LYS A 29 37.68 0.73 -11.20
C LYS A 29 36.35 1.35 -11.69
N PRO A 30 35.21 0.62 -11.69
CA PRO A 30 33.92 1.20 -12.09
C PRO A 30 33.62 2.41 -11.19
N PRO A 31 32.94 3.45 -11.73
CA PRO A 31 32.60 4.62 -10.95
C PRO A 31 31.73 4.19 -9.77
N VAL A 32 32.08 4.63 -8.56
CA VAL A 32 31.26 4.45 -7.36
C VAL A 32 29.95 5.16 -7.63
N SER A 33 28.88 4.38 -7.78
CA SER A 33 27.52 4.92 -7.89
C SER A 33 27.29 5.85 -6.71
N ALA A 34 26.99 7.11 -6.98
CA ALA A 34 26.70 8.08 -5.94
C ALA A 34 25.53 7.54 -5.09
N ILE A 35 25.80 7.25 -3.83
CA ILE A 35 24.78 6.90 -2.85
C ILE A 35 23.86 8.11 -2.78
N LYS A 36 22.62 7.94 -3.28
CA LYS A 36 21.56 8.95 -3.12
C LYS A 36 21.46 9.26 -1.63
N PRO A 37 21.57 10.53 -1.22
CA PRO A 37 21.46 10.86 0.20
C PRO A 37 20.15 10.28 0.75
N PRO A 38 20.12 9.82 2.01
CA PRO A 38 18.88 9.32 2.62
C PRO A 38 17.83 10.40 2.49
N ALA A 39 16.59 10.00 2.11
CA ALA A 39 15.46 10.91 2.03
C ALA A 39 15.41 11.73 3.34
N SER A 40 15.31 13.04 3.20
CA SER A 40 15.18 13.97 4.33
C SER A 40 14.12 13.45 5.30
N ALA A 41 14.37 13.61 6.61
CA ALA A 41 13.38 13.28 7.62
C ALA A 41 12.03 13.88 7.23
N PRO A 42 10.91 13.15 7.43
CA PRO A 42 9.59 13.66 7.06
C PRO A 42 9.40 15.04 7.70
N ALA A 43 8.95 16.01 6.90
CA ALA A 43 8.62 17.33 7.40
C ALA A 43 7.67 17.19 8.59
N SER A 44 7.84 18.03 9.62
CA SER A 44 6.95 18.00 10.78
C SER A 44 5.51 18.16 10.30
N VAL A 45 4.65 17.23 10.71
CA VAL A 45 3.22 17.31 10.38
C VAL A 45 2.64 18.57 11.04
N VAL A 46 2.04 19.43 10.22
CA VAL A 46 1.46 20.69 10.70
C VAL A 46 -0.05 20.61 10.61
N TYR A 47 -0.70 20.77 11.76
CA TYR A 47 -2.14 20.95 11.87
C TYR A 47 -2.49 22.38 12.23
N THR A 48 -3.61 22.86 11.70
CA THR A 48 -4.24 24.08 12.21
C THR A 48 -5.54 23.73 12.95
N HIS A 49 -6.00 24.61 13.82
CA HIS A 49 -7.21 24.41 14.60
C HIS A 49 -8.14 25.61 14.44
N GLY A 50 -9.43 25.38 14.40
CA GLY A 50 -10.48 26.38 14.24
C GLY A 50 -11.79 25.92 14.83
N SER A 51 -12.84 26.69 14.58
CA SER A 51 -14.20 26.27 14.97
C SER A 51 -14.60 25.03 14.17
N ALA A 52 -15.07 24.00 14.87
CA ALA A 52 -15.57 22.80 14.24
C ALA A 52 -16.87 23.08 13.47
N SER A 53 -16.97 22.57 12.25
CA SER A 53 -18.25 22.44 11.54
C SER A 53 -19.12 21.33 12.17
N PRO A 54 -20.42 21.22 11.84
CA PRO A 54 -21.30 20.20 12.45
C PRO A 54 -20.80 18.75 12.30
N ASP A 55 -20.10 18.41 11.22
CA ASP A 55 -19.55 17.08 10.96
C ASP A 55 -18.02 17.04 11.10
N GLY A 56 -17.39 18.14 11.53
CA GLY A 56 -15.93 18.28 11.66
C GLY A 56 -15.48 18.19 13.11
N ILE A 57 -14.16 18.08 13.29
CA ILE A 57 -13.51 18.07 14.61
C ILE A 57 -12.75 19.38 14.92
N GLY A 58 -12.84 20.40 14.05
CA GLY A 58 -12.12 21.67 14.21
C GLY A 58 -10.59 21.55 14.05
N LYS A 59 -10.10 20.42 13.54
CA LYS A 59 -8.70 20.18 13.23
C LYS A 59 -8.54 20.11 11.72
N PHE A 60 -7.53 20.79 11.19
CA PHE A 60 -7.32 20.93 9.75
C PHE A 60 -5.96 20.38 9.37
N PHE A 61 -5.93 19.63 8.25
CA PHE A 61 -4.73 19.11 7.63
C PHE A 61 -4.65 19.59 6.18
N HIS A 62 -3.59 20.29 5.82
CA HIS A 62 -3.43 20.93 4.50
C HIS A 62 -4.66 21.75 4.06
N GLY A 63 -5.33 22.43 5.01
CA GLY A 63 -6.50 23.26 4.74
C GLY A 63 -7.85 22.55 4.73
N ARG A 64 -7.87 21.21 4.75
CA ARG A 64 -9.10 20.41 4.88
C ARG A 64 -9.44 20.18 6.34
N GLU A 65 -10.68 20.49 6.74
CA GLU A 65 -11.20 20.07 8.04
C GLU A 65 -11.37 18.56 8.07
N ILE A 66 -10.93 17.91 9.13
CA ILE A 66 -11.08 16.47 9.36
C ILE A 66 -12.51 16.21 9.84
N SER A 67 -13.18 15.20 9.25
CA SER A 67 -14.52 14.81 9.66
C SER A 67 -14.52 14.07 11.00
N GLN A 68 -15.68 13.99 11.61
CA GLN A 68 -15.92 13.08 12.73
C GLN A 68 -15.86 11.62 12.25
N VAL A 69 -15.35 10.75 13.12
CA VAL A 69 -15.27 9.31 12.87
C VAL A 69 -16.66 8.68 12.96
N MET A 70 -16.97 7.78 12.03
CA MET A 70 -18.17 6.97 12.07
C MET A 70 -18.02 5.84 13.12
N GLY A 71 -18.90 5.82 14.12
CA GLY A 71 -18.87 4.81 15.17
C GLY A 71 -19.45 3.46 14.74
N HIS A 72 -19.08 2.39 15.45
CA HIS A 72 -19.55 1.02 15.22
C HIS A 72 -21.09 0.84 15.15
N PRO A 73 -21.97 1.68 15.77
CA PRO A 73 -23.41 1.55 15.57
C PRO A 73 -23.85 1.72 14.11
N ALA A 74 -23.00 2.29 13.25
CA ALA A 74 -23.28 2.48 11.83
C ALA A 74 -22.91 1.26 10.94
N ILE A 75 -22.64 0.08 11.51
CA ILE A 75 -22.34 -1.16 10.73
C ILE A 75 -23.43 -1.45 9.69
N GLY A 76 -24.71 -1.21 10.01
CA GLY A 76 -25.81 -1.40 9.06
C GLY A 76 -25.68 -0.55 7.79
N TRP A 77 -25.10 0.66 7.88
CA TRP A 77 -24.80 1.48 6.73
C TRP A 77 -23.68 0.86 5.85
N LEU A 78 -22.66 0.27 6.48
CA LEU A 78 -21.55 -0.37 5.78
C LEU A 78 -21.97 -1.64 5.02
N GLU A 79 -23.04 -2.30 5.46
CA GLU A 79 -23.56 -3.55 4.88
C GLU A 79 -24.82 -3.37 4.02
N ARG A 80 -25.22 -2.10 3.68
CA ARG A 80 -26.43 -1.82 2.91
C ARG A 80 -26.39 -2.43 1.51
N ASP A 81 -27.54 -2.90 1.03
CA ASP A 81 -27.66 -3.58 -0.28
C ASP A 81 -27.38 -2.63 -1.47
N GLU A 82 -27.65 -1.33 -1.29
CA GLU A 82 -27.43 -0.31 -2.32
C GLU A 82 -25.96 -0.09 -2.68
N ARG A 83 -25.05 -0.55 -1.86
CA ARG A 83 -23.61 -0.29 -1.98
C ARG A 83 -23.02 -0.70 -3.32
N GLU A 84 -23.46 -1.85 -3.88
CA GLU A 84 -22.99 -2.29 -5.20
C GLU A 84 -23.41 -1.32 -6.32
N ARG A 85 -24.59 -0.73 -6.23
CA ARG A 85 -25.07 0.27 -7.21
C ARG A 85 -24.36 1.61 -7.04
N GLU A 86 -24.03 2.01 -5.83
CA GLU A 86 -23.53 3.34 -5.46
C GLU A 86 -22.01 3.41 -5.57
N GLU A 87 -21.32 2.37 -5.20
CA GLU A 87 -19.86 2.31 -5.06
C GLU A 87 -19.20 1.28 -6.01
N ALA A 88 -19.96 0.28 -6.48
CA ALA A 88 -19.47 -0.84 -7.29
C ALA A 88 -18.24 -1.56 -6.67
N PRO A 89 -18.31 -2.00 -5.39
CA PRO A 89 -17.19 -2.63 -4.68
C PRO A 89 -16.65 -3.88 -5.38
N THR A 90 -17.50 -4.68 -6.04
CA THR A 90 -17.05 -5.81 -6.85
C THR A 90 -16.07 -5.38 -7.95
N LYS A 91 -16.35 -4.26 -8.62
CA LYS A 91 -15.49 -3.68 -9.64
C LYS A 91 -14.19 -3.14 -9.04
N ALA A 92 -14.30 -2.44 -7.91
CA ALA A 92 -13.15 -1.92 -7.17
C ALA A 92 -12.19 -3.05 -6.75
N ILE A 93 -12.71 -4.12 -6.14
CA ILE A 93 -11.93 -5.27 -5.68
C ILE A 93 -11.22 -5.97 -6.85
N ASN A 94 -11.90 -6.17 -7.97
CA ASN A 94 -11.29 -6.77 -9.17
C ASN A 94 -10.19 -5.88 -9.76
N ALA A 95 -10.22 -4.57 -9.52
CA ALA A 95 -9.24 -3.62 -9.99
C ALA A 95 -7.97 -3.53 -9.12
N LEU A 96 -7.96 -4.11 -7.91
CA LEU A 96 -6.79 -4.09 -7.01
C LEU A 96 -5.57 -4.84 -7.58
N GLN A 97 -5.77 -5.82 -8.47
CA GLN A 97 -4.68 -6.60 -9.11
C GLN A 97 -3.69 -7.19 -8.08
N LEU A 98 -4.20 -7.77 -7.01
CA LEU A 98 -3.40 -8.39 -5.96
C LEU A 98 -2.82 -9.74 -6.42
N ALA A 99 -1.58 -10.02 -6.04
CA ALA A 99 -1.01 -11.36 -6.17
C ALA A 99 -1.73 -12.34 -5.22
N PRO A 100 -1.87 -13.63 -5.58
CA PRO A 100 -2.58 -14.59 -4.73
C PRO A 100 -2.00 -14.81 -3.33
N ASP A 101 -0.79 -14.36 -3.09
CA ASP A 101 -0.03 -14.42 -1.83
C ASP A 101 0.24 -13.05 -1.22
N ALA A 102 -0.43 -12.00 -1.72
CA ALA A 102 -0.27 -10.63 -1.22
C ALA A 102 -0.70 -10.49 0.25
N VAL A 103 0.00 -9.65 0.98
CA VAL A 103 -0.41 -9.14 2.29
C VAL A 103 -0.95 -7.72 2.11
N ILE A 104 -2.25 -7.55 2.29
CA ILE A 104 -2.92 -6.24 2.19
C ILE A 104 -3.50 -5.84 3.53
N ALA A 105 -3.38 -4.57 3.90
CA ALA A 105 -4.10 -3.99 5.02
C ALA A 105 -5.34 -3.23 4.53
N ASP A 106 -6.51 -3.53 5.11
CA ASP A 106 -7.75 -2.77 4.97
C ASP A 106 -7.82 -1.83 6.18
N ILE A 107 -7.62 -0.52 5.97
CA ILE A 107 -7.45 0.48 7.02
C ILE A 107 -8.76 1.24 7.24
N GLY A 108 -9.29 1.17 8.45
CA GLY A 108 -10.67 1.55 8.76
C GLY A 108 -11.61 0.47 8.23
N ALA A 109 -11.29 -0.79 8.53
CA ALA A 109 -11.97 -1.95 7.94
C ALA A 109 -13.48 -2.03 8.29
N GLY A 110 -13.89 -1.41 9.39
CA GLY A 110 -15.29 -1.39 9.84
C GLY A 110 -15.86 -2.80 9.96
N SER A 111 -16.94 -3.07 9.23
CA SER A 111 -17.58 -4.40 9.18
C SER A 111 -16.77 -5.48 8.43
N GLY A 112 -15.66 -5.10 7.79
CA GLY A 112 -14.88 -6.00 6.94
C GLY A 112 -15.49 -6.21 5.54
N TYR A 113 -16.37 -5.32 5.12
CA TYR A 113 -17.06 -5.43 3.84
C TYR A 113 -16.11 -5.71 2.68
N TYR A 114 -14.99 -4.98 2.61
CA TYR A 114 -13.94 -5.19 1.62
C TYR A 114 -13.03 -6.36 2.00
N ALA A 115 -12.59 -6.45 3.25
CA ALA A 115 -11.69 -7.49 3.74
C ALA A 115 -12.17 -8.90 3.39
N PHE A 116 -13.43 -9.22 3.69
CA PHE A 116 -14.00 -10.55 3.41
C PHE A 116 -14.18 -10.85 1.92
N ARG A 117 -14.38 -9.82 1.09
CA ARG A 117 -14.50 -9.97 -0.37
C ARG A 117 -13.15 -10.05 -1.09
N ILE A 118 -12.11 -9.49 -0.48
CA ILE A 118 -10.72 -9.60 -0.96
C ILE A 118 -10.13 -10.97 -0.61
N SER A 119 -10.45 -11.51 0.56
CA SER A 119 -9.94 -12.78 1.09
C SER A 119 -9.87 -13.93 0.06
N PRO A 120 -10.93 -14.25 -0.71
CA PRO A 120 -10.90 -15.32 -1.71
C PRO A 120 -10.01 -15.01 -2.93
N LYS A 121 -9.64 -13.75 -3.15
CA LYS A 121 -8.74 -13.34 -4.24
C LYS A 121 -7.26 -13.57 -3.92
N ILE A 122 -6.92 -13.68 -2.65
CA ILE A 122 -5.55 -13.89 -2.15
C ILE A 122 -5.48 -15.13 -1.25
N PRO A 123 -5.76 -16.34 -1.77
CA PRO A 123 -5.95 -17.54 -0.97
C PRO A 123 -4.68 -18.02 -0.24
N ARG A 124 -3.51 -17.55 -0.63
CA ARG A 124 -2.22 -17.81 0.05
C ARG A 124 -1.66 -16.56 0.76
N GLY A 125 -2.37 -15.45 0.65
CA GLY A 125 -2.04 -14.18 1.28
C GLY A 125 -2.88 -13.91 2.51
N GLN A 126 -2.90 -12.66 2.95
CA GLN A 126 -3.60 -12.24 4.16
C GLN A 126 -4.20 -10.84 3.98
N VAL A 127 -5.43 -10.65 4.49
CA VAL A 127 -6.02 -9.33 4.70
C VAL A 127 -5.89 -8.98 6.18
N ILE A 128 -5.13 -7.95 6.50
CA ILE A 128 -5.05 -7.39 7.85
C ILE A 128 -6.13 -6.32 7.95
N ALA A 129 -7.22 -6.63 8.64
CA ALA A 129 -8.35 -5.72 8.84
C ALA A 129 -8.05 -4.81 10.04
N VAL A 130 -7.58 -3.59 9.75
CA VAL A 130 -7.14 -2.62 10.76
C VAL A 130 -8.29 -1.69 11.11
N ASP A 131 -8.63 -1.62 12.39
CA ASP A 131 -9.58 -0.64 12.91
C ASP A 131 -9.13 -0.12 14.28
N ILE A 132 -9.58 1.07 14.67
CA ILE A 132 -9.29 1.66 15.98
C ILE A 132 -10.36 1.33 17.02
N GLN A 133 -11.50 0.80 16.60
CA GLN A 133 -12.63 0.48 17.46
C GLN A 133 -12.65 -1.01 17.83
N PRO A 134 -12.47 -1.38 19.11
CA PRO A 134 -12.49 -2.79 19.53
C PRO A 134 -13.78 -3.51 19.13
N GLU A 135 -14.93 -2.82 19.13
CA GLU A 135 -16.24 -3.35 18.76
C GLU A 135 -16.27 -3.78 17.29
N MET A 136 -15.60 -3.04 16.39
CA MET A 136 -15.45 -3.45 14.99
C MET A 136 -14.60 -4.71 14.88
N LEU A 137 -13.51 -4.81 15.65
CA LEU A 137 -12.66 -6.00 15.65
C LEU A 137 -13.37 -7.25 16.18
N ASP A 138 -14.24 -7.10 17.17
CA ASP A 138 -15.05 -8.21 17.70
C ASP A 138 -16.11 -8.65 16.67
N PHE A 139 -16.71 -7.71 15.96
CA PHE A 139 -17.58 -8.00 14.82
C PHE A 139 -16.82 -8.78 13.73
N LEU A 140 -15.63 -8.32 13.35
CA LEU A 140 -14.77 -8.97 12.34
C LEU A 140 -14.41 -10.41 12.73
N LYS A 141 -14.05 -10.66 14.00
CA LYS A 141 -13.74 -12.01 14.51
C LYS A 141 -14.94 -12.94 14.41
N THR A 142 -16.11 -12.46 14.85
CA THR A 142 -17.38 -13.21 14.79
C THR A 142 -17.70 -13.55 13.35
N ARG A 143 -17.66 -12.57 12.48
CA ARG A 143 -17.98 -12.72 11.05
C ARG A 143 -17.01 -13.66 10.32
N ALA A 144 -15.70 -13.59 10.62
CA ALA A 144 -14.72 -14.51 10.08
C ALA A 144 -15.00 -15.96 10.47
N ALA A 145 -15.38 -16.20 11.74
CA ALA A 145 -15.73 -17.52 12.22
C ALA A 145 -17.02 -18.07 11.54
N GLU A 146 -18.07 -17.25 11.42
CA GLU A 146 -19.32 -17.61 10.73
C GLU A 146 -19.09 -17.99 9.26
N LEU A 147 -18.19 -17.27 8.58
CA LEU A 147 -17.88 -17.49 7.15
C LEU A 147 -16.80 -18.58 6.94
N GLY A 148 -16.17 -19.10 7.99
CA GLY A 148 -15.05 -20.03 7.91
C GLY A 148 -13.81 -19.43 7.24
N ILE A 149 -13.64 -18.09 7.29
CA ILE A 149 -12.52 -17.36 6.69
C ILE A 149 -11.38 -17.24 7.69
N THR A 150 -10.19 -17.70 7.31
CA THR A 150 -9.01 -17.75 8.19
C THR A 150 -7.90 -16.77 7.82
N ASN A 151 -7.95 -16.18 6.63
CA ASN A 151 -6.93 -15.25 6.14
C ASN A 151 -7.34 -13.77 6.24
N VAL A 152 -8.43 -13.44 6.93
CA VAL A 152 -8.76 -12.10 7.39
C VAL A 152 -8.38 -12.01 8.87
N VAL A 153 -7.45 -11.11 9.20
CA VAL A 153 -6.88 -10.97 10.56
C VAL A 153 -7.25 -9.60 11.11
N PRO A 154 -8.17 -9.52 12.08
CA PRO A 154 -8.47 -8.28 12.79
C PRO A 154 -7.25 -7.76 13.54
N HIS A 155 -6.96 -6.46 13.40
CA HIS A 155 -5.80 -5.81 14.00
C HIS A 155 -6.17 -4.46 14.60
N LEU A 156 -5.84 -4.25 15.88
CA LEU A 156 -6.08 -2.98 16.54
C LEU A 156 -5.05 -1.95 16.11
N GLY A 157 -5.48 -0.99 15.30
CA GLY A 157 -4.70 0.19 14.95
C GLY A 157 -4.70 1.24 16.07
N LYS A 158 -3.99 2.33 15.80
CA LYS A 158 -4.00 3.55 16.64
C LYS A 158 -4.50 4.71 15.81
N ILE A 159 -4.88 5.80 16.46
CA ILE A 159 -5.33 7.02 15.76
C ILE A 159 -4.27 7.66 14.86
N ASP A 160 -2.99 7.34 15.10
CA ASP A 160 -1.81 7.90 14.45
C ASP A 160 -0.92 6.84 13.78
N SER A 161 -1.30 5.55 13.85
CA SER A 161 -0.45 4.47 13.35
C SER A 161 -1.25 3.21 13.03
N VAL A 162 -0.91 2.57 11.92
CA VAL A 162 -1.41 1.22 11.60
C VAL A 162 -0.86 0.13 12.53
N ALA A 163 0.16 0.45 13.33
CA ALA A 163 0.82 -0.45 14.29
C ALA A 163 1.29 -1.79 13.65
N LEU A 164 1.73 -1.75 12.38
CA LEU A 164 2.25 -2.90 11.65
C LEU A 164 3.78 -2.82 11.46
N PRO A 165 4.46 -3.97 11.33
CA PRO A 165 5.91 -4.00 11.11
C PRO A 165 6.34 -3.27 9.82
N PRO A 166 7.56 -2.72 9.77
CA PRO A 166 8.11 -2.14 8.54
C PRO A 166 8.17 -3.17 7.40
N ALA A 167 7.88 -2.72 6.17
CA ALA A 167 7.95 -3.51 4.94
C ALA A 167 7.20 -4.85 5.02
N SER A 168 6.07 -4.88 5.72
CA SER A 168 5.22 -6.07 5.90
C SER A 168 4.06 -6.14 4.90
N LEU A 169 3.70 -5.02 4.25
CA LEU A 169 2.54 -4.91 3.37
C LEU A 169 2.94 -4.81 1.89
N ASP A 170 2.25 -5.54 1.03
CA ASP A 170 2.29 -5.35 -0.43
C ASP A 170 1.36 -4.21 -0.86
N ALA A 171 0.25 -4.03 -0.12
CA ALA A 171 -0.70 -2.96 -0.38
C ALA A 171 -1.44 -2.53 0.90
N ALA A 172 -2.01 -1.32 0.84
CA ALA A 172 -3.00 -0.83 1.79
C ALA A 172 -4.24 -0.34 1.01
N LEU A 173 -5.41 -0.61 1.55
CA LEU A 173 -6.70 -0.13 1.05
C LEU A 173 -7.31 0.79 2.11
N MET A 174 -7.87 1.90 1.68
CA MET A 174 -8.70 2.80 2.48
C MET A 174 -9.96 3.11 1.70
N VAL A 175 -11.12 2.81 2.26
CA VAL A 175 -12.42 3.02 1.61
C VAL A 175 -13.29 3.88 2.48
N ASP A 176 -13.53 5.11 2.06
CA ASP A 176 -14.32 6.11 2.77
C ASP A 176 -13.94 6.23 4.27
N ALA A 177 -12.64 6.17 4.54
CA ALA A 177 -12.09 6.17 5.89
C ALA A 177 -11.00 7.24 6.10
N TYR A 178 -10.21 7.56 5.08
CA TYR A 178 -9.09 8.47 5.23
C TYR A 178 -9.50 9.89 5.65
N HIS A 179 -10.64 10.35 5.15
CA HIS A 179 -11.17 11.68 5.52
C HIS A 179 -11.50 11.82 7.01
N GLU A 180 -11.66 10.70 7.75
CA GLU A 180 -11.93 10.62 9.18
C GLU A 180 -10.66 10.54 10.05
N PHE A 181 -9.48 10.35 9.46
CA PHE A 181 -8.25 10.19 10.26
C PHE A 181 -7.92 11.47 10.99
N SER A 182 -7.96 11.42 12.34
CA SER A 182 -7.64 12.58 13.19
C SER A 182 -6.15 12.96 13.17
N HIS A 183 -5.27 12.02 12.73
CA HIS A 183 -3.83 12.20 12.60
C HIS A 183 -3.35 11.67 11.23
N PRO A 184 -3.84 12.25 10.10
CA PRO A 184 -3.57 11.72 8.78
C PRO A 184 -2.08 11.72 8.42
N GLY A 185 -1.31 12.72 8.81
CA GLY A 185 0.11 12.78 8.51
C GLY A 185 0.92 11.67 9.18
N GLU A 186 0.69 11.42 10.47
CA GLU A 186 1.32 10.34 11.23
C GLU A 186 0.88 8.97 10.71
N MET A 187 -0.42 8.82 10.39
CA MET A 187 -0.96 7.60 9.79
C MET A 187 -0.31 7.30 8.45
N LEU A 188 -0.19 8.29 7.56
CA LEU A 188 0.49 8.15 6.28
C LEU A 188 1.98 7.81 6.46
N ALA A 189 2.68 8.43 7.42
CA ALA A 189 4.06 8.09 7.74
C ALA A 189 4.20 6.65 8.26
N SER A 190 3.23 6.18 9.06
CA SER A 190 3.15 4.80 9.53
C SER A 190 2.91 3.82 8.37
N LEU A 191 1.97 4.12 7.47
CA LEU A 191 1.71 3.35 6.25
C LEU A 191 2.93 3.29 5.33
N HIS A 192 3.62 4.42 5.16
CA HIS A 192 4.84 4.47 4.35
C HIS A 192 5.91 3.52 4.90
N ARG A 193 6.06 3.41 6.21
CA ARG A 193 6.99 2.44 6.82
C ARG A 193 6.52 1.00 6.65
N ALA A 194 5.22 0.73 6.81
CA ALA A 194 4.66 -0.61 6.76
C ALA A 194 4.63 -1.21 5.35
N LEU A 195 4.44 -0.39 4.32
CA LEU A 195 4.48 -0.84 2.93
C LEU A 195 5.90 -1.25 2.52
N LYS A 196 6.01 -2.27 1.70
CA LYS A 196 7.25 -2.65 0.99
C LYS A 196 7.63 -1.58 -0.04
N PRO A 197 8.90 -1.46 -0.47
CA PRO A 197 9.26 -0.66 -1.64
C PRO A 197 8.43 -1.04 -2.86
N GLY A 198 7.79 -0.06 -3.52
CA GLY A 198 6.84 -0.29 -4.63
C GLY A 198 5.46 -0.76 -4.18
N GLY A 199 5.22 -0.90 -2.88
CA GLY A 199 3.91 -1.18 -2.31
C GLY A 199 2.91 -0.06 -2.60
N LYS A 200 1.62 -0.40 -2.71
CA LYS A 200 0.60 0.53 -3.18
C LYS A 200 -0.41 0.89 -2.10
N ILE A 201 -0.88 2.13 -2.15
CA ILE A 201 -2.12 2.56 -1.50
C ILE A 201 -3.21 2.62 -2.55
N TYR A 202 -4.32 1.96 -2.27
CA TYR A 202 -5.59 2.11 -2.98
C TYR A 202 -6.50 2.96 -2.10
N LEU A 203 -6.77 4.19 -2.53
CA LEU A 203 -7.60 5.15 -1.82
C LEU A 203 -8.91 5.34 -2.58
N LEU A 204 -9.99 4.86 -1.99
CA LEU A 204 -11.35 5.02 -2.47
C LEU A 204 -12.04 6.04 -1.57
N GLU A 205 -12.50 7.14 -2.15
CA GLU A 205 -13.17 8.23 -1.43
C GLU A 205 -14.30 8.80 -2.27
N PHE A 206 -15.42 9.14 -1.67
CA PHE A 206 -16.51 9.82 -2.38
C PHE A 206 -16.02 11.11 -3.02
N ARG A 207 -16.44 11.34 -4.30
CA ARG A 207 -15.95 12.48 -5.08
C ARG A 207 -16.43 13.82 -4.52
N GLY A 208 -15.51 14.63 -4.02
CA GLY A 208 -15.75 15.98 -3.53
C GLY A 208 -16.11 16.95 -4.65
N GLU A 209 -15.64 16.70 -5.88
CA GLU A 209 -15.90 17.51 -7.06
C GLU A 209 -17.32 17.32 -7.65
N ASP A 210 -17.98 16.20 -7.33
CA ASP A 210 -19.30 15.90 -7.89
C ASP A 210 -20.42 16.26 -6.91
N PRO A 211 -21.20 17.33 -7.17
CA PRO A 211 -22.31 17.73 -6.29
C PRO A 211 -23.48 16.73 -6.29
N ARG A 212 -23.53 15.80 -7.26
CA ARG A 212 -24.58 14.78 -7.36
C ARG A 212 -24.35 13.60 -6.42
N VAL A 213 -23.12 13.45 -5.89
CA VAL A 213 -22.83 12.43 -4.87
C VAL A 213 -23.50 12.86 -3.56
N PRO A 214 -24.53 12.14 -3.05
CA PRO A 214 -25.38 12.57 -1.94
C PRO A 214 -24.77 12.26 -0.58
N ILE A 215 -23.47 12.60 -0.42
CA ILE A 215 -22.69 12.40 0.80
C ILE A 215 -22.34 13.77 1.39
N LYS A 216 -22.29 13.87 2.70
CA LYS A 216 -21.94 15.09 3.43
C LYS A 216 -20.57 15.63 2.99
N PRO A 217 -20.39 16.96 2.94
CA PRO A 217 -19.17 17.57 2.37
C PRO A 217 -17.86 17.07 2.99
N LEU A 218 -17.78 16.92 4.31
CA LEU A 218 -16.54 16.46 4.98
C LEU A 218 -16.26 14.98 4.82
N HIS A 219 -17.25 14.17 4.40
CA HIS A 219 -17.09 12.76 4.09
C HIS A 219 -16.83 12.52 2.59
N LYS A 220 -16.36 13.55 1.88
CA LYS A 220 -15.91 13.48 0.49
C LYS A 220 -14.51 14.08 0.37
N MET A 221 -13.74 13.60 -0.59
CA MET A 221 -12.43 14.15 -0.94
C MET A 221 -12.35 14.52 -2.41
N THR A 222 -11.60 15.59 -2.71
CA THR A 222 -11.19 15.87 -4.08
C THR A 222 -9.90 15.12 -4.41
N GLU A 223 -9.69 14.78 -5.69
CA GLU A 223 -8.42 14.22 -6.15
C GLU A 223 -7.25 15.16 -5.79
N ALA A 224 -7.44 16.47 -5.98
CA ALA A 224 -6.40 17.46 -5.69
C ALA A 224 -5.99 17.44 -4.22
N GLN A 225 -6.95 17.35 -3.28
CA GLN A 225 -6.66 17.29 -1.85
C GLN A 225 -5.98 15.97 -1.45
N ALA A 226 -6.49 14.84 -1.95
CA ALA A 226 -5.87 13.54 -1.68
C ALA A 226 -4.42 13.49 -2.17
N ARG A 227 -4.16 14.00 -3.36
CA ARG A 227 -2.79 14.09 -3.90
C ARG A 227 -1.92 14.99 -3.06
N LEU A 228 -2.38 16.18 -2.70
CA LEU A 228 -1.63 17.11 -1.85
C LEU A 228 -1.17 16.42 -0.56
N GLU A 229 -2.07 15.71 0.12
CA GLU A 229 -1.79 15.09 1.41
C GLU A 229 -0.87 13.85 1.28
N LEU A 230 -1.13 12.95 0.32
CA LEU A 230 -0.34 11.72 0.16
C LEU A 230 1.04 12.00 -0.49
N GLU A 231 1.13 12.92 -1.45
CA GLU A 231 2.41 13.30 -2.06
C GLU A 231 3.32 14.01 -1.03
N ALA A 232 2.74 14.85 -0.15
CA ALA A 232 3.48 15.45 0.98
C ALA A 232 4.02 14.41 1.96
N ALA A 233 3.34 13.27 2.11
CA ALA A 233 3.79 12.14 2.93
C ALA A 233 4.79 11.22 2.21
N GLY A 234 5.20 11.55 0.98
CA GLY A 234 6.22 10.82 0.22
C GLY A 234 5.69 9.72 -0.70
N PHE A 235 4.37 9.62 -0.89
CA PHE A 235 3.80 8.71 -1.87
C PHE A 235 3.77 9.34 -3.26
N ARG A 236 3.96 8.52 -4.29
CA ARG A 236 3.86 8.95 -5.69
C ARG A 236 2.48 8.63 -6.22
N PHE A 237 1.75 9.64 -6.71
CA PHE A 237 0.49 9.40 -7.42
C PHE A 237 0.73 8.61 -8.70
N VAL A 238 -0.08 7.58 -8.93
CA VAL A 238 -0.01 6.71 -10.11
C VAL A 238 -1.20 6.96 -11.05
N SER A 239 -2.42 6.92 -10.52
CA SER A 239 -3.63 7.09 -11.33
C SER A 239 -4.85 7.36 -10.47
N ASN A 240 -5.89 7.93 -11.09
CA ASN A 240 -7.25 7.91 -10.58
C ASN A 240 -8.16 7.27 -11.62
N ARG A 241 -8.71 6.10 -11.30
CA ARG A 241 -9.65 5.36 -12.15
C ARG A 241 -11.05 5.88 -11.91
N ARG A 242 -11.72 6.32 -12.96
CA ARG A 242 -13.04 6.99 -12.89
C ARG A 242 -14.23 6.06 -13.15
N GLU A 243 -14.04 4.78 -12.97
CA GLU A 243 -15.04 3.76 -13.31
C GLU A 243 -16.04 3.43 -12.21
N LEU A 244 -15.81 3.96 -10.98
CA LEU A 244 -16.76 3.80 -9.87
C LEU A 244 -17.85 4.88 -9.94
N PRO A 245 -19.10 4.55 -9.55
CA PRO A 245 -20.22 5.51 -9.67
C PRO A 245 -20.02 6.79 -8.86
N TRP A 246 -19.72 6.68 -7.55
CA TRP A 246 -19.63 7.84 -6.65
C TRP A 246 -18.22 8.13 -6.15
N GLN A 247 -17.28 7.17 -6.24
CA GLN A 247 -15.96 7.28 -5.64
C GLN A 247 -14.87 7.54 -6.67
N HIS A 248 -13.79 8.15 -6.21
CA HIS A 248 -12.48 8.00 -6.80
C HIS A 248 -11.95 6.58 -6.56
N PHE A 249 -11.10 6.12 -7.45
CA PHE A 249 -10.22 4.97 -7.23
C PHE A 249 -8.79 5.44 -7.49
N MET A 250 -8.17 6.02 -6.48
CA MET A 250 -6.83 6.57 -6.57
C MET A 250 -5.79 5.54 -6.18
N VAL A 251 -4.68 5.51 -6.93
CA VAL A 251 -3.55 4.62 -6.67
C VAL A 251 -2.32 5.48 -6.41
N PHE A 252 -1.67 5.22 -5.28
CA PHE A 252 -0.38 5.79 -4.92
C PHE A 252 0.63 4.69 -4.68
N GLU A 253 1.92 4.99 -4.82
CA GLU A 253 3.02 4.04 -4.63
C GLU A 253 4.06 4.62 -3.67
N ARG A 254 4.62 3.75 -2.82
CA ARG A 254 5.73 4.06 -1.95
C ARG A 254 7.04 4.21 -2.71
#